data_b68f88b8912b081f53cd493a2b2f72a7
#
_entry.id   b68f88b8912b081f53cd493a2b2f72a7
#
_cell.length_a   1.000
_cell.length_b   1.000
_cell.length_c   1.000
_cell.angle_alpha   90.00
_cell.angle_beta   90.00
_cell.angle_gamma   90.00
#
_symmetry.space_group_name_H-M   'P 1'
#
loop_
_entity.id
_entity.type
_entity.pdbx_description
1 polymer ?
#
loop_
_entity_poly.entity_id
_entity_poly.type
_entity_poly.pdbx_seq_one_letter_code
_entity_poly.pdbx_strand_id
1 'polypeptide(L)'
;PCFKPVFVYRFGKTAQVNSQKELDAYLSERWSLEKEKTFVTIGRVKTQNYTDGVNSPVNGMIMQSGSNNKIVIGIKNDNNVRARPQSGPQHADAVFEVLVEGGMTRFINIFYESDTTYHGPIRSARPTDPTVLRPLDGVLVASGATGGLIPEIIDIGVPVITDRRPEFFRISSRKAPHNLYADTYKLKNLAISKGYKKSNNPQPLFPWGDPNLNSWANGKNINLKFSSQTSTTWTWNGSNYVRTYYDAYKGSSSTTPHNWINQNNSSGRIAFPTVIALMCEPYMHPLQLPSVKTVGEGRAIIMHGGKMIDAKWKRGSNLDPFHIVDSSGNTVYIPKGKPWISLVPNTFSPSFNN
;
A
#
# COMPACT_ATOMS: atom_id res chain seq x y z
N PRO A 1 -32.56 -19.59 23.78
CA PRO A 1 -32.56 -18.37 22.95
C PRO A 1 -32.74 -18.78 21.50
N CYS A 2 -33.79 -18.26 20.83
CA CYS A 2 -34.01 -18.54 19.38
C CYS A 2 -32.97 -17.80 18.60
N PHE A 3 -32.19 -18.53 17.75
CA PHE A 3 -31.30 -17.95 16.74
C PHE A 3 -32.16 -17.15 15.73
N LYS A 4 -31.86 -15.88 15.57
CA LYS A 4 -32.50 -15.09 14.50
C LYS A 4 -31.72 -15.31 13.21
N PRO A 5 -32.38 -15.61 12.09
CA PRO A 5 -31.70 -15.75 10.80
C PRO A 5 -30.88 -14.52 10.48
N VAL A 6 -29.62 -14.74 10.06
CA VAL A 6 -28.72 -13.69 9.60
C VAL A 6 -28.38 -13.90 8.14
N PHE A 7 -28.21 -12.84 7.40
CA PHE A 7 -27.74 -12.90 6.03
C PHE A 7 -26.23 -12.67 6.02
N VAL A 8 -25.51 -13.62 5.43
CA VAL A 8 -24.07 -13.51 5.20
C VAL A 8 -23.82 -13.25 3.72
N TYR A 9 -23.07 -12.19 3.44
CA TYR A 9 -22.72 -11.81 2.07
C TYR A 9 -21.27 -12.23 1.79
N ARG A 10 -21.07 -12.97 0.70
CA ARG A 10 -19.73 -13.42 0.28
C ARG A 10 -19.64 -13.48 -1.24
N PHE A 11 -18.63 -12.83 -1.81
CA PHE A 11 -18.32 -12.86 -3.25
C PHE A 11 -19.51 -12.62 -4.18
N GLY A 12 -20.34 -11.62 -3.88
CA GLY A 12 -21.50 -11.27 -4.70
C GLY A 12 -22.71 -12.19 -4.48
N LYS A 13 -22.69 -13.12 -3.51
CA LYS A 13 -23.82 -13.98 -3.16
C LYS A 13 -24.22 -13.76 -1.71
N THR A 14 -25.52 -13.62 -1.49
CA THR A 14 -26.11 -13.59 -0.15
C THR A 14 -26.59 -14.99 0.22
N ALA A 15 -26.18 -15.51 1.36
CA ALA A 15 -26.70 -16.73 1.93
C ALA A 15 -27.42 -16.41 3.24
N GLN A 16 -28.60 -16.99 3.42
CA GLN A 16 -29.33 -16.93 4.69
C GLN A 16 -28.84 -18.08 5.59
N VAL A 17 -28.45 -17.74 6.81
CA VAL A 17 -28.00 -18.67 7.84
C VAL A 17 -29.07 -18.70 8.91
N ASN A 18 -29.65 -19.86 9.18
CA ASN A 18 -30.86 -20.02 9.98
C ASN A 18 -30.57 -20.64 11.37
N SER A 19 -29.33 -21.05 11.63
CA SER A 19 -28.93 -21.63 12.92
C SER A 19 -27.50 -21.26 13.29
N GLN A 20 -27.20 -21.30 14.59
CA GLN A 20 -25.83 -21.12 15.08
C GLN A 20 -24.88 -22.17 14.51
N LYS A 21 -25.35 -23.41 14.35
CA LYS A 21 -24.57 -24.50 13.75
C LYS A 21 -24.18 -24.21 12.30
N GLU A 22 -25.10 -23.64 11.48
CA GLU A 22 -24.79 -23.22 10.11
C GLU A 22 -23.82 -22.04 10.07
N LEU A 23 -23.97 -21.08 10.98
CA LEU A 23 -23.04 -19.96 11.10
C LEU A 23 -21.63 -20.44 11.49
N ASP A 24 -21.55 -21.35 12.47
CA ASP A 24 -20.28 -21.91 12.91
C ASP A 24 -19.63 -22.77 11.82
N ALA A 25 -20.42 -23.54 11.05
CA ALA A 25 -19.96 -24.29 9.89
C ALA A 25 -19.43 -23.34 8.81
N TYR A 26 -20.16 -22.28 8.49
CA TYR A 26 -19.77 -21.28 7.52
C TYR A 26 -18.48 -20.53 7.93
N LEU A 27 -18.33 -20.24 9.21
CA LEU A 27 -17.13 -19.64 9.77
C LEU A 27 -15.96 -20.65 9.86
N SER A 28 -16.24 -21.91 10.17
CA SER A 28 -15.22 -22.98 10.23
C SER A 28 -14.74 -23.42 8.85
N GLU A 29 -15.59 -23.39 7.84
CA GLU A 29 -15.20 -23.61 6.44
C GLU A 29 -14.23 -22.53 5.95
N ARG A 30 -14.43 -21.28 6.41
CA ARG A 30 -13.47 -20.20 6.21
C ARG A 30 -12.12 -20.51 6.89
N TRP A 31 -12.13 -21.06 8.10
CA TRP A 31 -10.93 -21.49 8.82
C TRP A 31 -10.25 -22.71 8.20
N SER A 32 -11.02 -23.66 7.66
CA SER A 32 -10.46 -24.87 7.02
C SER A 32 -9.81 -24.53 5.67
N LEU A 33 -10.41 -23.66 4.87
CA LEU A 33 -9.81 -23.15 3.63
C LEU A 33 -8.52 -22.32 3.89
N GLU A 34 -8.42 -21.69 5.04
CA GLU A 34 -7.19 -21.00 5.49
C GLU A 34 -6.16 -22.01 6.09
N LYS A 35 -6.61 -23.13 6.67
CA LYS A 35 -5.76 -24.19 7.23
C LYS A 35 -5.18 -25.15 6.19
N GLU A 36 -5.89 -25.42 5.10
CA GLU A 36 -5.43 -26.31 4.02
C GLU A 36 -4.32 -25.71 3.15
N LYS A 37 -4.19 -24.39 3.16
CA LYS A 37 -2.95 -23.78 2.71
C LYS A 37 -1.95 -23.97 3.86
N THR A 38 -0.91 -24.76 3.65
CA THR A 38 0.19 -25.00 4.60
C THR A 38 0.81 -23.67 5.01
N PHE A 39 0.17 -23.01 5.97
CA PHE A 39 0.75 -21.85 6.61
C PHE A 39 1.81 -22.39 7.55
N VAL A 40 3.06 -22.21 7.18
CA VAL A 40 4.10 -22.14 8.19
C VAL A 40 3.56 -21.13 9.22
N THR A 41 3.29 -21.59 10.42
CA THR A 41 2.92 -20.71 11.53
C THR A 41 4.17 -19.88 11.80
N ILE A 42 4.31 -18.80 11.04
CA ILE A 42 5.26 -17.75 11.36
C ILE A 42 4.67 -17.21 12.66
N GLY A 43 5.33 -17.51 13.78
CA GLY A 43 4.85 -17.10 15.10
C GLY A 43 4.43 -15.64 15.02
N ARG A 44 3.23 -15.32 15.50
CA ARG A 44 2.75 -13.94 15.55
C ARG A 44 3.90 -13.10 16.08
N VAL A 45 4.38 -12.15 15.27
CA VAL A 45 5.28 -11.13 15.76
C VAL A 45 4.59 -10.57 17.00
N LYS A 46 5.22 -10.67 18.18
CA LYS A 46 4.64 -10.17 19.43
C LYS A 46 4.16 -8.76 19.13
N THR A 47 2.87 -8.52 19.37
CA THR A 47 2.27 -7.20 19.24
C THR A 47 3.12 -6.23 20.06
N GLN A 48 3.91 -5.41 19.40
CA GLN A 48 4.64 -4.34 20.05
C GLN A 48 3.67 -3.19 20.26
N ASN A 49 3.54 -2.72 21.50
CA ASN A 49 2.86 -1.47 21.77
C ASN A 49 3.69 -0.33 21.17
N TYR A 50 3.19 0.28 20.10
CA TYR A 50 3.84 1.43 19.47
C TYR A 50 3.54 2.67 20.29
N THR A 51 4.42 2.96 21.24
CA THR A 51 4.43 4.16 22.08
C THR A 51 5.60 5.06 21.71
N ASP A 52 5.63 6.28 22.25
CA ASP A 52 6.73 7.20 22.03
C ASP A 52 8.10 6.54 22.29
N GLY A 53 9.05 6.77 21.40
CA GLY A 53 10.38 6.14 21.41
C GLY A 53 10.44 4.73 20.83
N VAL A 54 9.32 4.16 20.36
CA VAL A 54 9.25 2.86 19.70
C VAL A 54 9.25 3.04 18.18
N ASN A 55 9.65 2.01 17.45
CA ASN A 55 9.71 2.07 15.98
C ASN A 55 8.32 2.13 15.34
N SER A 56 8.17 2.98 14.34
CA SER A 56 6.96 3.09 13.52
C SER A 56 6.65 1.79 12.79
N PRO A 57 5.41 1.30 12.80
CA PRO A 57 5.00 0.12 12.04
C PRO A 57 5.07 0.35 10.52
N VAL A 58 5.02 1.59 10.09
CA VAL A 58 4.98 1.97 8.67
C VAL A 58 6.37 1.96 8.02
N ASN A 59 7.40 2.40 8.73
CA ASN A 59 8.74 2.63 8.17
C ASN A 59 9.92 2.28 9.10
N GLY A 60 9.63 1.75 10.29
CA GLY A 60 10.66 1.34 11.26
C GLY A 60 11.41 2.46 11.96
N MET A 61 11.15 3.72 11.64
CA MET A 61 11.80 4.87 12.29
C MET A 61 11.26 5.07 13.71
N ILE A 62 12.07 5.67 14.59
CA ILE A 62 11.64 6.00 15.95
C ILE A 62 10.50 7.02 15.89
N MET A 63 9.40 6.70 16.56
CA MET A 63 8.22 7.58 16.62
C MET A 63 8.47 8.77 17.53
N GLN A 64 7.94 9.93 17.12
CA GLN A 64 7.99 11.15 17.89
C GLN A 64 6.98 11.13 19.06
N SER A 65 7.18 12.00 20.05
CA SER A 65 6.25 12.15 21.18
C SER A 65 4.81 12.45 20.71
N GLY A 66 3.82 11.79 21.33
CA GLY A 66 2.40 11.91 21.00
C GLY A 66 1.94 11.08 19.79
N SER A 67 2.82 10.29 19.17
CA SER A 67 2.50 9.50 17.98
C SER A 67 1.48 8.38 18.24
N ASN A 68 1.40 7.88 19.47
CA ASN A 68 0.41 6.87 19.89
C ASN A 68 -1.05 7.34 19.79
N ASN A 69 -1.28 8.66 19.71
CA ASN A 69 -2.61 9.25 19.49
C ASN A 69 -2.95 9.43 18.00
N LYS A 70 -2.00 9.16 17.11
CA LYS A 70 -2.20 9.28 15.66
C LYS A 70 -2.92 8.06 15.09
N ILE A 71 -3.47 8.23 13.90
CA ILE A 71 -4.09 7.18 13.10
C ILE A 71 -3.39 7.06 11.76
N VAL A 72 -3.25 5.84 11.26
CA VAL A 72 -2.73 5.61 9.91
C VAL A 72 -3.82 5.91 8.89
N ILE A 73 -3.53 6.75 7.91
CA ILE A 73 -4.36 6.92 6.73
C ILE A 73 -3.58 6.56 5.47
N GLY A 74 -4.24 5.86 4.55
CA GLY A 74 -3.72 5.58 3.22
C GLY A 74 -4.54 6.34 2.18
N ILE A 75 -3.91 7.23 1.42
CA ILE A 75 -4.60 8.08 0.46
C ILE A 75 -4.34 7.59 -0.96
N LYS A 76 -5.41 7.29 -1.69
CA LYS A 76 -5.33 6.87 -3.09
C LYS A 76 -4.99 8.05 -3.98
N ASN A 77 -3.79 8.02 -4.57
CA ASN A 77 -3.28 9.08 -5.40
C ASN A 77 -3.26 8.68 -6.89
N ASP A 78 -3.67 9.61 -7.75
CA ASP A 78 -3.69 9.42 -9.20
C ASP A 78 -2.28 9.39 -9.78
N ASN A 79 -2.04 8.52 -10.76
CA ASN A 79 -0.81 8.50 -11.53
C ASN A 79 -1.05 8.60 -13.04
N ASN A 80 -2.24 9.04 -13.46
CA ASN A 80 -2.47 9.40 -14.85
C ASN A 80 -1.53 10.53 -15.25
N VAL A 81 -1.15 10.57 -16.52
CA VAL A 81 -0.28 11.61 -17.07
C VAL A 81 -0.78 13.04 -16.80
N ARG A 82 -2.11 13.25 -16.76
CA ARG A 82 -2.73 14.55 -16.45
C ARG A 82 -2.71 14.91 -14.97
N ALA A 83 -2.38 13.93 -14.11
CA ALA A 83 -2.25 14.11 -12.68
C ALA A 83 -0.82 14.46 -12.24
N ARG A 84 0.15 14.33 -13.14
CA ARG A 84 1.57 14.57 -12.86
C ARG A 84 1.96 16.02 -13.14
N PRO A 85 2.89 16.60 -12.36
CA PRO A 85 3.48 16.08 -11.13
C PRO A 85 2.47 16.03 -9.98
N GLN A 86 2.54 15.00 -9.12
CA GLN A 86 1.69 14.90 -7.93
C GLN A 86 2.24 15.75 -6.79
N SER A 87 1.38 15.95 -5.77
CA SER A 87 1.76 16.61 -4.52
C SER A 87 1.57 15.62 -3.35
N GLY A 88 2.51 15.62 -2.44
CA GLY A 88 2.40 14.85 -1.20
C GLY A 88 3.16 13.53 -1.12
N PRO A 89 3.46 12.77 -2.21
CA PRO A 89 4.20 11.51 -2.09
C PRO A 89 5.56 11.65 -1.39
N GLN A 90 6.26 12.78 -1.58
CA GLN A 90 7.54 13.07 -0.93
C GLN A 90 7.43 13.22 0.59
N HIS A 91 6.24 13.51 1.11
CA HIS A 91 5.97 13.62 2.55
C HIS A 91 5.50 12.31 3.18
N ALA A 92 4.97 11.38 2.38
CA ALA A 92 4.44 10.12 2.88
C ALA A 92 5.47 9.32 3.69
N ASP A 93 5.01 8.58 4.70
CA ASP A 93 5.85 7.67 5.50
C ASP A 93 6.16 6.38 4.74
N ALA A 94 5.27 5.96 3.84
CA ALA A 94 5.47 4.90 2.85
C ALA A 94 4.57 5.13 1.64
N VAL A 95 4.96 4.60 0.48
CA VAL A 95 4.15 4.64 -0.74
C VAL A 95 4.04 3.25 -1.34
N PHE A 96 2.81 2.79 -1.57
CA PHE A 96 2.55 1.62 -2.42
C PHE A 96 2.20 2.06 -3.83
N GLU A 97 2.76 1.37 -4.83
CA GLU A 97 2.39 1.51 -6.24
C GLU A 97 1.71 0.24 -6.72
N VAL A 98 0.51 0.38 -7.28
CA VAL A 98 -0.34 -0.75 -7.67
C VAL A 98 -0.89 -0.58 -9.08
N LEU A 99 -0.98 -1.69 -9.83
CA LEU A 99 -1.64 -1.72 -11.14
C LEU A 99 -3.13 -1.40 -11.00
N VAL A 100 -3.64 -0.63 -11.96
CA VAL A 100 -5.07 -0.31 -12.10
C VAL A 100 -5.49 -0.41 -13.57
N GLU A 101 -6.72 -0.02 -13.88
CA GLU A 101 -7.28 -0.11 -15.22
C GLU A 101 -6.46 0.65 -16.26
N GLY A 102 -6.57 0.22 -17.51
CA GLY A 102 -5.83 0.83 -18.64
C GLY A 102 -4.34 0.61 -18.60
N GLY A 103 -3.87 -0.41 -17.85
CA GLY A 103 -2.45 -0.70 -17.70
C GLY A 103 -1.66 0.37 -16.95
N MET A 104 -2.35 1.32 -16.29
CA MET A 104 -1.75 2.38 -15.48
C MET A 104 -1.47 1.91 -14.05
N THR A 105 -0.72 2.71 -13.29
CA THR A 105 -0.59 2.53 -11.85
C THR A 105 -1.26 3.66 -11.08
N ARG A 106 -1.56 3.42 -9.81
CA ARG A 106 -1.90 4.44 -8.81
C ARG A 106 -1.10 4.21 -7.55
N PHE A 107 -1.02 5.25 -6.71
CA PHE A 107 -0.31 5.16 -5.45
C PHE A 107 -1.29 5.08 -4.27
N ILE A 108 -0.85 4.43 -3.19
CA ILE A 108 -1.44 4.54 -1.86
C ILE A 108 -0.35 5.18 -1.00
N ASN A 109 -0.52 6.45 -0.69
CA ASN A 109 0.43 7.19 0.14
C ASN A 109 0.01 7.05 1.60
N ILE A 110 0.87 6.48 2.42
CA ILE A 110 0.60 6.21 3.83
C ILE A 110 1.15 7.36 4.66
N PHE A 111 0.31 7.93 5.50
CA PHE A 111 0.64 8.96 6.47
C PHE A 111 0.31 8.47 7.88
N TYR A 112 1.31 8.42 8.72
CA TYR A 112 1.18 8.10 10.13
C TYR A 112 1.84 9.19 10.98
N GLU A 113 3.18 9.31 10.90
CA GLU A 113 3.94 10.34 11.58
C GLU A 113 3.90 11.68 10.84
N SER A 114 3.99 11.63 9.52
CA SER A 114 4.06 12.81 8.66
C SER A 114 2.68 13.35 8.28
N ASP A 115 2.64 14.62 7.89
CA ASP A 115 1.45 15.30 7.37
C ASP A 115 1.81 16.25 6.23
N THR A 116 0.80 16.60 5.45
CA THR A 116 0.87 17.67 4.44
C THR A 116 -0.52 18.30 4.24
N THR A 117 -0.57 19.60 4.08
CA THR A 117 -1.80 20.34 3.81
C THR A 117 -2.24 20.26 2.34
N TYR A 118 -1.38 19.70 1.47
CA TYR A 118 -1.58 19.71 0.02
C TYR A 118 -1.21 18.37 -0.60
N HIS A 119 -2.12 17.40 -0.52
CA HIS A 119 -1.95 16.05 -1.07
C HIS A 119 -2.93 15.79 -2.21
N GLY A 120 -2.40 15.35 -3.34
CA GLY A 120 -3.26 14.99 -4.49
C GLY A 120 -2.50 14.81 -5.82
N PRO A 121 -3.23 14.58 -6.91
CA PRO A 121 -4.68 14.40 -6.99
C PRO A 121 -5.17 13.07 -6.41
N ILE A 122 -6.28 13.09 -5.70
CA ILE A 122 -6.89 11.90 -5.09
C ILE A 122 -7.82 11.21 -6.08
N ARG A 123 -7.84 9.87 -6.06
CA ARG A 123 -8.61 9.04 -6.99
C ARG A 123 -9.35 7.90 -6.30
N SER A 124 -10.12 7.16 -7.11
CA SER A 124 -10.98 6.08 -6.65
C SER A 124 -10.19 4.89 -6.11
N ALA A 125 -10.74 4.27 -5.07
CA ALA A 125 -10.24 3.04 -4.46
C ALA A 125 -10.22 1.85 -5.42
N ARG A 126 -9.37 0.87 -5.11
CA ARG A 126 -9.22 -0.40 -5.84
C ARG A 126 -9.14 -1.57 -4.86
N PRO A 127 -9.42 -2.81 -5.31
CA PRO A 127 -9.48 -3.98 -4.43
C PRO A 127 -8.17 -4.28 -3.67
N THR A 128 -7.02 -3.89 -4.22
CA THR A 128 -5.72 -4.06 -3.55
C THR A 128 -5.53 -3.10 -2.37
N ASP A 129 -6.20 -1.93 -2.35
CA ASP A 129 -5.92 -0.87 -1.39
C ASP A 129 -6.15 -1.28 0.08
N PRO A 130 -7.28 -1.93 0.44
CA PRO A 130 -7.50 -2.34 1.82
C PRO A 130 -6.51 -3.41 2.29
N THR A 131 -6.00 -4.24 1.38
CA THR A 131 -5.13 -5.36 1.76
C THR A 131 -3.78 -4.90 2.33
N VAL A 132 -3.28 -3.74 1.92
CA VAL A 132 -2.04 -3.15 2.43
C VAL A 132 -2.24 -2.25 3.64
N LEU A 133 -3.47 -1.77 3.88
CA LEU A 133 -3.82 -0.95 5.03
C LEU A 133 -4.29 -1.76 6.24
N ARG A 134 -4.81 -2.97 6.01
CA ARG A 134 -5.41 -3.79 7.06
C ARG A 134 -4.45 -4.14 8.21
N PRO A 135 -3.15 -4.47 7.99
CA PRO A 135 -2.22 -4.75 9.09
C PRO A 135 -1.97 -3.51 9.95
N LEU A 136 -2.01 -2.34 9.34
CA LEU A 136 -1.78 -1.06 10.01
C LEU A 136 -2.99 -0.53 10.78
N ASP A 137 -4.12 -1.26 10.76
CA ASP A 137 -5.41 -0.77 11.26
C ASP A 137 -5.77 0.62 10.65
N GLY A 138 -5.38 0.78 9.39
CA GLY A 138 -5.41 2.05 8.67
C GLY A 138 -6.77 2.37 8.07
N VAL A 139 -6.99 3.65 7.76
CA VAL A 139 -8.18 4.18 7.08
C VAL A 139 -7.84 4.50 5.64
N LEU A 140 -8.67 4.04 4.70
CA LEU A 140 -8.53 4.39 3.29
C LEU A 140 -9.21 5.72 2.98
N VAL A 141 -8.49 6.60 2.30
CA VAL A 141 -9.00 7.87 1.78
C VAL A 141 -9.01 7.82 0.25
N ALA A 142 -10.17 7.99 -0.36
CA ALA A 142 -10.32 7.90 -1.81
C ALA A 142 -11.44 8.79 -2.34
N SER A 143 -11.39 9.13 -3.63
CA SER A 143 -12.48 9.81 -4.35
C SER A 143 -13.51 8.77 -4.85
N GLY A 144 -14.24 8.14 -3.90
CA GLY A 144 -15.18 7.09 -4.24
C GLY A 144 -14.53 5.78 -4.71
N ALA A 145 -15.34 4.93 -5.33
CA ALA A 145 -14.94 3.67 -5.96
C ALA A 145 -15.97 3.24 -7.01
N THR A 146 -15.66 2.21 -7.81
CA THR A 146 -16.64 1.50 -8.63
C THR A 146 -17.71 0.87 -7.73
N GLY A 147 -18.96 0.84 -8.18
CA GLY A 147 -20.11 0.43 -7.38
C GLY A 147 -19.90 -0.91 -6.67
N GLY A 148 -20.27 -0.98 -5.39
CA GLY A 148 -20.12 -2.18 -4.55
C GLY A 148 -18.77 -2.33 -3.85
N LEU A 149 -17.69 -1.70 -4.31
CA LEU A 149 -16.36 -1.92 -3.76
C LEU A 149 -16.17 -1.31 -2.34
N ILE A 150 -16.79 -0.18 -2.03
CA ILE A 150 -16.63 0.43 -0.69
C ILE A 150 -17.17 -0.48 0.43
N PRO A 151 -18.37 -1.08 0.32
CA PRO A 151 -18.81 -2.09 1.28
C PRO A 151 -17.81 -3.25 1.43
N GLU A 152 -17.27 -3.81 0.34
CA GLU A 152 -16.28 -4.87 0.41
C GLU A 152 -15.00 -4.46 1.16
N ILE A 153 -14.54 -3.21 0.96
CA ILE A 153 -13.40 -2.66 1.70
C ILE A 153 -13.68 -2.58 3.19
N ILE A 154 -14.89 -2.14 3.56
CA ILE A 154 -15.31 -2.04 4.96
C ILE A 154 -15.43 -3.44 5.59
N ASP A 155 -15.93 -4.44 4.85
CA ASP A 155 -16.06 -5.82 5.31
C ASP A 155 -14.68 -6.49 5.55
N ILE A 156 -13.65 -6.08 4.82
CA ILE A 156 -12.25 -6.45 5.11
C ILE A 156 -11.77 -5.83 6.43
N GLY A 157 -12.48 -4.84 6.97
CA GLY A 157 -12.17 -4.15 8.22
C GLY A 157 -11.34 -2.88 8.04
N VAL A 158 -11.36 -2.27 6.85
CA VAL A 158 -10.71 -0.99 6.56
C VAL A 158 -11.78 0.09 6.39
N PRO A 159 -11.89 1.06 7.33
CA PRO A 159 -12.79 2.19 7.18
C PRO A 159 -12.43 3.04 5.97
N VAL A 160 -13.43 3.68 5.35
CA VAL A 160 -13.24 4.50 4.15
C VAL A 160 -13.74 5.93 4.38
N ILE A 161 -12.91 6.91 4.02
CA ILE A 161 -13.29 8.31 3.90
C ILE A 161 -13.33 8.66 2.40
N THR A 162 -14.49 9.10 1.93
CA THR A 162 -14.67 9.59 0.56
C THR A 162 -14.66 11.12 0.52
N ASP A 163 -14.52 11.67 -0.68
CA ASP A 163 -14.43 13.10 -0.97
C ASP A 163 -15.64 13.92 -0.49
N ARG A 164 -15.63 14.28 0.80
CA ARG A 164 -16.60 15.17 1.42
C ARG A 164 -15.89 16.40 1.97
N ARG A 165 -16.50 17.56 1.83
CA ARG A 165 -16.00 18.81 2.43
C ARG A 165 -16.18 18.79 3.95
N PRO A 166 -15.32 19.51 4.72
CA PRO A 166 -14.33 20.49 4.26
C PRO A 166 -12.88 19.94 4.10
N GLU A 167 -12.63 18.68 4.37
CA GLU A 167 -11.27 18.11 4.39
C GLU A 167 -10.67 18.00 2.99
N PHE A 168 -11.56 17.91 1.98
CA PHE A 168 -11.19 17.85 0.56
C PHE A 168 -11.47 19.19 -0.13
N PHE A 169 -10.63 19.53 -1.09
CA PHE A 169 -10.78 20.72 -1.93
C PHE A 169 -10.32 20.42 -3.36
N ARG A 170 -10.81 21.25 -4.30
CA ARG A 170 -10.38 21.17 -5.70
C ARG A 170 -9.52 22.37 -6.04
N ILE A 171 -8.40 22.11 -6.73
CA ILE A 171 -7.52 23.17 -7.22
C ILE A 171 -7.98 23.60 -8.63
N SER A 172 -7.85 24.90 -8.93
CA SER A 172 -8.25 25.48 -10.22
C SER A 172 -7.21 25.29 -11.33
N SER A 173 -5.94 25.07 -10.95
CA SER A 173 -4.84 24.88 -11.91
C SER A 173 -4.91 23.57 -12.69
N ARG A 174 -5.83 22.67 -12.33
CA ARG A 174 -6.08 21.39 -13.00
C ARG A 174 -7.57 21.19 -13.26
N LYS A 175 -7.89 20.42 -14.31
CA LYS A 175 -9.27 20.03 -14.62
C LYS A 175 -9.65 18.74 -13.87
N ALA A 176 -10.93 18.64 -13.50
CA ALA A 176 -11.49 17.39 -13.02
C ALA A 176 -11.28 16.28 -14.08
N PRO A 177 -11.05 15.03 -13.66
CA PRO A 177 -11.04 14.51 -12.29
C PRO A 177 -9.64 14.54 -11.62
N HIS A 178 -8.65 15.24 -12.18
CA HIS A 178 -7.25 15.25 -11.74
C HIS A 178 -6.92 16.43 -10.81
N ASN A 179 -7.89 16.96 -10.06
CA ASN A 179 -7.78 18.19 -9.27
C ASN A 179 -8.31 18.10 -7.85
N LEU A 180 -8.62 16.89 -7.34
CA LEU A 180 -9.07 16.70 -5.97
C LEU A 180 -7.88 16.54 -5.04
N TYR A 181 -7.82 17.37 -4.00
CA TYR A 181 -6.75 17.42 -3.02
C TYR A 181 -7.30 17.37 -1.60
N ALA A 182 -6.46 17.07 -0.63
CA ALA A 182 -6.84 17.09 0.77
C ALA A 182 -5.67 17.49 1.68
N ASP A 183 -6.02 17.88 2.89
CA ASP A 183 -5.14 18.09 4.03
C ASP A 183 -5.12 16.81 4.87
N THR A 184 -3.94 16.18 4.99
CA THR A 184 -3.80 14.89 5.68
C THR A 184 -4.03 14.99 7.17
N TYR A 185 -3.65 16.11 7.80
CA TYR A 185 -3.90 16.36 9.22
C TYR A 185 -5.40 16.44 9.52
N LYS A 186 -6.16 17.18 8.70
CA LYS A 186 -7.62 17.25 8.81
C LYS A 186 -8.28 15.90 8.60
N LEU A 187 -7.80 15.11 7.64
CA LEU A 187 -8.30 13.74 7.40
C LEU A 187 -8.06 12.81 8.58
N LYS A 188 -6.89 12.87 9.23
CA LYS A 188 -6.61 12.10 10.44
C LYS A 188 -7.56 12.50 11.58
N ASN A 189 -7.77 13.78 11.81
CA ASN A 189 -8.70 14.29 12.82
C ASN A 189 -10.14 13.84 12.53
N LEU A 190 -10.57 13.87 11.26
CA LEU A 190 -11.86 13.35 10.84
C LEU A 190 -11.96 11.84 11.12
N ALA A 191 -10.95 11.06 10.82
CA ALA A 191 -10.93 9.63 11.08
C ALA A 191 -11.05 9.32 12.58
N ILE A 192 -10.34 10.06 13.43
CA ILE A 192 -10.41 9.95 14.89
C ILE A 192 -11.82 10.34 15.39
N SER A 193 -12.38 11.46 14.92
CA SER A 193 -13.74 11.91 15.32
C SER A 193 -14.85 10.93 14.94
N LYS A 194 -14.62 10.13 13.89
CA LYS A 194 -15.52 9.04 13.46
C LYS A 194 -15.32 7.73 14.24
N GLY A 195 -14.40 7.70 15.21
CA GLY A 195 -14.08 6.49 15.98
C GLY A 195 -13.38 5.40 15.14
N TYR A 196 -12.71 5.75 14.04
CA TYR A 196 -12.05 4.76 13.19
C TYR A 196 -10.74 4.22 13.78
N LYS A 197 -10.19 4.86 14.80
CA LYS A 197 -9.06 4.31 15.57
C LYS A 197 -9.56 3.16 16.45
N LYS A 198 -9.32 1.93 16.02
CA LYS A 198 -9.83 0.73 16.71
C LYS A 198 -8.80 0.06 17.60
N SER A 199 -7.52 0.18 17.27
CA SER A 199 -6.45 -0.46 18.01
C SER A 199 -5.29 0.49 18.27
N ASN A 200 -4.56 0.21 19.36
CA ASN A 200 -3.34 0.91 19.68
C ASN A 200 -2.09 0.16 19.16
N ASN A 201 -2.28 -0.94 18.40
CA ASN A 201 -1.22 -1.85 18.00
C ASN A 201 -1.32 -2.22 16.51
N PRO A 202 -1.04 -1.31 15.58
CA PRO A 202 -0.87 -1.67 14.19
C PRO A 202 0.30 -2.66 14.03
N GLN A 203 0.14 -3.67 13.18
CA GLN A 203 1.22 -4.57 12.84
C GLN A 203 2.21 -3.87 11.89
N PRO A 204 3.52 -4.12 12.01
CA PRO A 204 4.48 -3.54 11.10
C PRO A 204 4.26 -4.03 9.66
N LEU A 205 4.48 -3.17 8.66
CA LEU A 205 4.40 -3.58 7.25
C LEU A 205 5.43 -4.66 6.90
N PHE A 206 6.63 -4.55 7.47
CA PHE A 206 7.78 -5.40 7.22
C PHE A 206 8.57 -5.62 8.51
N PRO A 207 9.47 -6.62 8.55
CA PRO A 207 10.46 -6.75 9.62
C PRO A 207 11.52 -5.65 9.50
N TRP A 208 11.25 -4.49 10.13
CA TRP A 208 12.17 -3.36 10.12
C TRP A 208 13.42 -3.61 10.95
N GLY A 209 14.58 -3.22 10.45
CA GLY A 209 15.86 -3.38 11.16
C GLY A 209 17.03 -2.72 10.46
N ASP A 210 18.22 -3.08 10.87
CA ASP A 210 19.49 -2.54 10.36
C ASP A 210 20.31 -3.70 9.76
N PRO A 211 20.01 -4.13 8.50
CA PRO A 211 20.73 -5.24 7.88
C PRO A 211 22.15 -4.87 7.52
N ASN A 212 23.03 -5.87 7.49
CA ASN A 212 24.39 -5.69 6.97
C ASN A 212 24.36 -5.59 5.44
N LEU A 213 24.42 -4.37 4.92
CA LEU A 213 24.38 -4.13 3.47
C LEU A 213 25.63 -4.59 2.73
N ASN A 214 26.75 -4.90 3.41
CA ASN A 214 27.95 -5.41 2.75
C ASN A 214 27.74 -6.80 2.15
N SER A 215 26.80 -7.57 2.68
CA SER A 215 26.42 -8.87 2.13
C SER A 215 25.46 -8.78 0.93
N TRP A 216 24.93 -7.60 0.62
CA TRP A 216 24.02 -7.40 -0.47
C TRP A 216 24.76 -7.14 -1.78
N ALA A 217 24.20 -7.59 -2.90
CA ALA A 217 24.73 -7.32 -4.24
C ALA A 217 24.66 -5.82 -4.59
N ASN A 218 25.36 -5.40 -5.63
CA ASN A 218 25.18 -4.06 -6.17
C ASN A 218 23.78 -3.91 -6.77
N GLY A 219 23.11 -2.79 -6.46
CA GLY A 219 21.74 -2.54 -6.82
C GLY A 219 21.52 -1.07 -7.20
N LYS A 220 22.24 -0.60 -8.24
CA LYS A 220 22.19 0.80 -8.65
C LYS A 220 20.93 1.17 -9.40
N ASN A 221 20.30 0.22 -10.10
CA ASN A 221 19.06 0.48 -10.81
C ASN A 221 18.19 -0.77 -10.93
N ILE A 222 16.88 -0.54 -11.14
CA ILE A 222 15.90 -1.58 -11.43
C ILE A 222 14.80 -0.98 -12.31
N ASN A 223 14.39 -1.72 -13.34
CA ASN A 223 13.19 -1.43 -14.11
C ASN A 223 12.08 -2.42 -13.72
N LEU A 224 10.92 -1.89 -13.37
CA LEU A 224 9.72 -2.62 -12.96
C LEU A 224 8.62 -2.37 -13.99
N LYS A 225 8.18 -3.44 -14.66
CA LYS A 225 7.11 -3.40 -15.65
C LYS A 225 5.79 -3.81 -14.99
N PHE A 226 4.79 -2.94 -15.02
CA PHE A 226 3.46 -3.21 -14.49
C PHE A 226 2.49 -3.71 -15.55
N SER A 227 2.70 -3.29 -16.80
CA SER A 227 1.89 -3.70 -17.95
C SER A 227 2.69 -3.51 -19.23
N SER A 228 2.09 -3.82 -20.39
CA SER A 228 2.68 -3.45 -21.70
C SER A 228 2.81 -1.94 -21.88
N GLN A 229 2.08 -1.14 -21.11
CA GLN A 229 1.99 0.32 -21.26
C GLN A 229 2.76 1.09 -20.19
N THR A 230 3.03 0.50 -19.03
CA THR A 230 3.61 1.21 -17.89
C THR A 230 4.78 0.45 -17.29
N SER A 231 5.91 1.14 -17.19
CA SER A 231 7.06 0.70 -16.41
C SER A 231 7.68 1.86 -15.63
N THR A 232 8.43 1.53 -14.58
CA THR A 232 9.16 2.50 -13.77
C THR A 232 10.60 2.06 -13.60
N THR A 233 11.51 3.01 -13.65
CA THR A 233 12.92 2.77 -13.36
C THR A 233 13.33 3.56 -12.13
N TRP A 234 14.01 2.88 -11.22
CA TRP A 234 14.64 3.48 -10.06
C TRP A 234 16.15 3.44 -10.25
N THR A 235 16.81 4.59 -10.07
CA THR A 235 18.27 4.72 -10.23
C THR A 235 18.86 5.37 -8.98
N TRP A 236 19.89 4.76 -8.41
CA TRP A 236 20.65 5.27 -7.29
C TRP A 236 21.49 6.47 -7.68
N ASN A 237 21.32 7.62 -7.01
CA ASN A 237 22.03 8.87 -7.30
C ASN A 237 23.16 9.19 -6.30
N GLY A 238 23.52 8.24 -5.44
CA GLY A 238 24.50 8.44 -4.36
C GLY A 238 23.88 8.62 -2.98
N SER A 239 22.58 8.98 -2.89
CA SER A 239 21.88 9.15 -1.61
C SER A 239 20.47 8.55 -1.59
N ASN A 240 19.77 8.54 -2.71
CA ASN A 240 18.43 7.99 -2.84
C ASN A 240 18.24 7.34 -4.21
N TYR A 241 17.21 6.48 -4.32
CA TYR A 241 16.72 6.05 -5.62
C TYR A 241 15.77 7.09 -6.18
N VAL A 242 16.10 7.61 -7.37
CA VAL A 242 15.26 8.57 -8.11
C VAL A 242 14.42 7.84 -9.16
N ARG A 243 13.15 8.24 -9.23
CA ARG A 243 12.16 7.58 -10.09
C ARG A 243 12.07 8.22 -11.46
N THR A 244 12.05 7.37 -12.51
CA THR A 244 11.57 7.71 -13.85
C THR A 244 10.40 6.79 -14.21
N TYR A 245 9.59 7.19 -15.19
CA TYR A 245 8.49 6.35 -15.68
C TYR A 245 8.47 6.33 -17.21
N TYR A 246 8.02 5.21 -17.74
CA TYR A 246 7.59 5.04 -19.11
C TYR A 246 6.08 4.84 -19.16
N ASP A 247 5.42 5.52 -20.07
CA ASP A 247 3.98 5.46 -20.25
C ASP A 247 3.65 5.49 -21.75
N ALA A 248 3.35 4.32 -22.31
CA ALA A 248 3.04 4.17 -23.73
C ALA A 248 1.72 4.83 -24.14
N TYR A 249 0.84 5.14 -23.19
CA TYR A 249 -0.43 5.83 -23.43
C TYR A 249 -0.26 7.19 -24.16
N LYS A 250 0.92 7.77 -24.11
CA LYS A 250 1.25 9.02 -24.80
C LYS A 250 1.99 8.83 -26.13
N GLY A 251 2.24 7.61 -26.55
CA GLY A 251 3.11 7.35 -27.71
C GLY A 251 4.57 7.74 -27.48
N SER A 252 4.97 7.98 -26.23
CA SER A 252 6.34 8.29 -25.84
C SER A 252 7.16 7.02 -25.78
N SER A 253 8.29 6.99 -26.49
CA SER A 253 9.30 5.94 -26.38
C SER A 253 10.38 6.25 -25.35
N SER A 254 10.28 7.37 -24.63
CA SER A 254 11.29 7.84 -23.68
C SER A 254 10.82 7.76 -22.22
N THR A 255 11.76 7.46 -21.33
CA THR A 255 11.54 7.56 -19.89
C THR A 255 11.50 9.03 -19.47
N THR A 256 10.53 9.38 -18.62
CA THR A 256 10.33 10.74 -18.13
C THR A 256 10.66 10.82 -16.64
N PRO A 257 11.44 11.82 -16.19
CA PRO A 257 11.65 12.08 -14.77
C PRO A 257 10.35 12.26 -14.03
N HIS A 258 10.19 11.56 -12.88
CA HIS A 258 9.02 11.73 -12.04
C HIS A 258 9.28 12.80 -10.97
N ASN A 259 8.55 13.90 -11.06
CA ASN A 259 8.66 15.02 -10.15
C ASN A 259 7.41 15.13 -9.26
N TRP A 260 7.58 15.76 -8.10
CA TRP A 260 6.50 16.27 -7.27
C TRP A 260 6.42 17.79 -7.36
N ILE A 261 5.29 18.37 -6.98
CA ILE A 261 5.07 19.82 -6.88
C ILE A 261 4.30 20.15 -5.61
N ASN A 262 4.66 21.24 -4.94
CA ASN A 262 3.95 21.77 -3.80
C ASN A 262 2.98 22.91 -4.17
N GLN A 263 2.18 23.32 -3.20
CA GLN A 263 1.23 24.44 -3.37
C GLN A 263 1.92 25.76 -3.74
N ASN A 264 3.13 26.00 -3.25
CA ASN A 264 3.94 27.18 -3.56
C ASN A 264 4.77 27.04 -4.84
N ASN A 265 4.47 26.06 -5.69
CA ASN A 265 5.17 25.71 -6.92
C ASN A 265 6.64 25.23 -6.74
N SER A 266 7.11 25.04 -5.51
CA SER A 266 8.38 24.30 -5.33
C SER A 266 8.22 22.87 -5.83
N SER A 267 9.24 22.33 -6.45
CA SER A 267 9.22 20.99 -7.07
C SER A 267 10.54 20.28 -6.88
N GLY A 268 10.51 18.96 -7.03
CA GLY A 268 11.72 18.13 -6.98
C GLY A 268 11.44 16.73 -7.49
N ARG A 269 12.47 15.89 -7.52
CA ARG A 269 12.38 14.52 -7.96
C ARG A 269 11.67 13.66 -6.91
N ILE A 270 10.83 12.73 -7.37
CA ILE A 270 10.42 11.61 -6.53
C ILE A 270 11.66 10.77 -6.25
N ALA A 271 12.05 10.72 -4.98
CA ALA A 271 13.25 10.05 -4.50
C ALA A 271 12.99 9.40 -3.15
N PHE A 272 13.42 8.15 -2.98
CA PHE A 272 13.21 7.36 -1.78
C PHE A 272 14.50 6.61 -1.40
N PRO A 273 14.83 6.46 -0.11
CA PRO A 273 16.03 5.75 0.31
C PRO A 273 15.94 4.25 0.09
N THR A 274 14.71 3.70 0.11
CA THR A 274 14.45 2.26 -0.03
C THR A 274 13.39 2.02 -1.10
N VAL A 275 13.68 1.09 -2.01
CA VAL A 275 12.73 0.60 -3.01
C VAL A 275 12.50 -0.89 -2.78
N ILE A 276 11.25 -1.29 -2.68
CA ILE A 276 10.83 -2.67 -2.49
C ILE A 276 9.94 -3.07 -3.66
N ALA A 277 10.30 -4.11 -4.38
CA ALA A 277 9.46 -4.69 -5.43
C ALA A 277 8.97 -6.07 -4.98
N LEU A 278 7.67 -6.23 -4.82
CA LEU A 278 7.01 -7.47 -4.49
C LEU A 278 6.33 -8.01 -5.75
N MET A 279 6.79 -9.16 -6.25
CA MET A 279 6.17 -9.82 -7.41
C MET A 279 4.93 -10.55 -6.94
N CYS A 280 3.77 -10.10 -7.40
CA CYS A 280 2.46 -10.57 -6.96
C CYS A 280 1.67 -11.17 -8.12
N GLU A 281 0.90 -12.22 -7.87
CA GLU A 281 0.01 -12.82 -8.86
C GLU A 281 -1.12 -11.83 -9.21
N PRO A 282 -1.27 -11.42 -10.48
CA PRO A 282 -2.37 -10.57 -10.90
C PRO A 282 -3.68 -11.36 -11.01
N TYR A 283 -4.78 -10.69 -10.73
CA TYR A 283 -6.13 -11.23 -10.96
C TYR A 283 -7.09 -10.11 -11.38
N MET A 284 -8.19 -10.50 -11.99
CA MET A 284 -9.29 -9.60 -12.30
C MET A 284 -10.37 -9.73 -11.23
N HIS A 285 -10.64 -8.65 -10.51
CA HIS A 285 -11.72 -8.59 -9.55
C HIS A 285 -13.10 -8.72 -10.27
N PRO A 286 -14.14 -9.28 -9.62
CA PRO A 286 -15.48 -9.39 -10.24
C PRO A 286 -16.05 -8.07 -10.79
N LEU A 287 -15.69 -6.95 -10.20
CA LEU A 287 -16.04 -5.61 -10.70
C LEU A 287 -15.19 -5.14 -11.91
N GLN A 288 -14.48 -6.05 -12.57
CA GLN A 288 -13.60 -5.79 -13.72
C GLN A 288 -12.46 -4.81 -13.38
N LEU A 289 -11.94 -4.93 -12.17
CA LEU A 289 -10.83 -4.10 -11.68
C LEU A 289 -9.55 -4.94 -11.58
N PRO A 290 -8.49 -4.59 -12.34
CA PRO A 290 -7.20 -5.27 -12.19
C PRO A 290 -6.66 -5.12 -10.77
N SER A 291 -6.14 -6.21 -10.23
CA SER A 291 -5.64 -6.29 -8.86
C SER A 291 -4.51 -7.31 -8.76
N VAL A 292 -3.84 -7.35 -7.62
CA VAL A 292 -2.82 -8.35 -7.31
C VAL A 292 -3.09 -9.00 -5.97
N LYS A 293 -2.75 -10.29 -5.85
CA LYS A 293 -2.83 -11.03 -4.60
C LYS A 293 -1.69 -10.59 -3.69
N THR A 294 -2.03 -10.16 -2.48
CA THR A 294 -1.07 -9.75 -1.44
C THR A 294 -0.99 -10.74 -0.28
N VAL A 295 -1.73 -11.83 -0.36
CA VAL A 295 -1.66 -13.01 0.53
C VAL A 295 -1.09 -14.16 -0.27
N GLY A 296 -0.16 -14.91 0.32
CA GLY A 296 0.61 -15.96 -0.34
C GLY A 296 2.10 -15.69 -0.28
N GLU A 297 2.81 -15.97 -1.35
CA GLU A 297 4.25 -15.74 -1.46
C GLU A 297 4.65 -15.33 -2.88
N GLY A 298 5.83 -14.73 -3.00
CA GLY A 298 6.42 -14.36 -4.27
C GLY A 298 7.84 -13.84 -4.13
N ARG A 299 8.48 -13.55 -5.25
CA ARG A 299 9.80 -12.92 -5.25
C ARG A 299 9.73 -11.51 -4.69
N ALA A 300 10.73 -11.11 -3.94
CA ALA A 300 10.92 -9.77 -3.40
C ALA A 300 12.31 -9.26 -3.75
N ILE A 301 12.40 -8.00 -4.21
CA ILE A 301 13.67 -7.32 -4.40
C ILE A 301 13.66 -6.09 -3.52
N ILE A 302 14.66 -5.98 -2.65
CA ILE A 302 14.83 -4.85 -1.76
C ILE A 302 16.10 -4.10 -2.16
N MET A 303 15.99 -2.81 -2.38
CA MET A 303 17.09 -1.94 -2.74
C MET A 303 17.25 -0.82 -1.71
N HIS A 304 18.47 -0.65 -1.20
CA HIS A 304 18.82 0.40 -0.24
C HIS A 304 20.31 0.73 -0.34
N GLY A 305 20.71 2.00 -0.26
CA GLY A 305 22.11 2.42 -0.24
C GLY A 305 22.93 2.00 -1.46
N GLY A 306 22.32 1.87 -2.64
CA GLY A 306 22.97 1.38 -3.86
C GLY A 306 23.21 -0.13 -3.88
N LYS A 307 22.65 -0.86 -2.91
CA LYS A 307 22.71 -2.31 -2.77
C LYS A 307 21.35 -2.94 -2.97
N MET A 308 21.31 -4.25 -3.23
CA MET A 308 20.09 -5.00 -3.37
C MET A 308 20.19 -6.42 -2.80
N ILE A 309 19.06 -6.96 -2.38
CA ILE A 309 18.92 -8.38 -2.08
C ILE A 309 17.72 -8.94 -2.85
N ASP A 310 17.89 -10.12 -3.42
CA ASP A 310 16.83 -10.94 -4.02
C ASP A 310 16.35 -11.94 -2.96
N ALA A 311 15.08 -11.90 -2.66
CA ALA A 311 14.47 -12.57 -1.55
C ALA A 311 13.07 -13.09 -1.93
N LYS A 312 12.33 -13.63 -0.97
CA LYS A 312 10.92 -13.98 -1.10
C LYS A 312 10.10 -13.23 -0.06
N TRP A 313 8.91 -12.75 -0.45
CA TRP A 313 7.91 -12.31 0.50
C TRP A 313 6.92 -13.44 0.78
N LYS A 314 6.43 -13.50 2.02
CA LYS A 314 5.38 -14.41 2.47
C LYS A 314 4.38 -13.65 3.32
N ARG A 315 3.10 -13.99 3.18
CA ARG A 315 2.02 -13.36 3.94
C ARG A 315 0.84 -14.31 4.07
N GLY A 316 0.45 -14.64 5.30
CA GLY A 316 -0.60 -15.61 5.60
C GLY A 316 -2.02 -15.06 5.45
N SER A 317 -2.23 -13.79 5.82
CA SER A 317 -3.53 -13.13 5.77
C SER A 317 -3.38 -11.62 5.55
N ASN A 318 -4.49 -10.93 5.31
CA ASN A 318 -4.49 -9.46 5.20
C ASN A 318 -4.18 -8.76 6.54
N LEU A 319 -4.18 -9.48 7.67
CA LEU A 319 -3.81 -8.95 8.98
C LEU A 319 -2.31 -9.01 9.25
N ASP A 320 -1.60 -9.84 8.50
CA ASP A 320 -0.18 -10.09 8.75
C ASP A 320 0.71 -9.07 8.04
N PRO A 321 1.92 -8.81 8.58
CA PRO A 321 2.98 -8.11 7.85
C PRO A 321 3.46 -8.92 6.63
N PHE A 322 4.16 -8.28 5.72
CA PHE A 322 4.95 -8.97 4.72
C PHE A 322 6.24 -9.49 5.37
N HIS A 323 6.39 -10.79 5.49
CA HIS A 323 7.64 -11.43 5.89
C HIS A 323 8.56 -11.56 4.69
N ILE A 324 9.79 -11.09 4.84
CA ILE A 324 10.82 -11.23 3.81
C ILE A 324 11.84 -12.26 4.28
N VAL A 325 12.12 -13.25 3.42
CA VAL A 325 13.06 -14.32 3.73
C VAL A 325 14.07 -14.51 2.59
N ASP A 326 15.30 -14.82 2.95
CA ASP A 326 16.36 -15.18 2.00
C ASP A 326 16.17 -16.61 1.43
N SER A 327 17.08 -17.06 0.59
CA SER A 327 17.07 -18.40 -0.01
C SER A 327 17.20 -19.53 1.02
N SER A 328 17.75 -19.24 2.19
CA SER A 328 17.90 -20.18 3.32
C SER A 328 16.71 -20.16 4.27
N GLY A 329 15.73 -19.25 4.05
CA GLY A 329 14.56 -19.08 4.91
C GLY A 329 14.78 -18.15 6.10
N ASN A 330 15.93 -17.49 6.22
CA ASN A 330 16.18 -16.52 7.29
C ASN A 330 15.45 -15.21 7.01
N THR A 331 15.01 -14.54 8.07
CA THR A 331 14.38 -13.22 7.96
C THR A 331 15.34 -12.18 7.39
N VAL A 332 14.93 -11.52 6.33
CA VAL A 332 15.59 -10.34 5.78
C VAL A 332 14.97 -9.10 6.40
N TYR A 333 15.72 -8.39 7.20
CA TYR A 333 15.29 -7.12 7.77
C TYR A 333 15.31 -6.01 6.71
N ILE A 334 14.26 -5.20 6.69
CA ILE A 334 14.15 -4.05 5.79
C ILE A 334 14.77 -2.83 6.47
N PRO A 335 15.67 -2.09 5.80
CA PRO A 335 16.24 -0.86 6.35
C PRO A 335 15.16 0.14 6.77
N LYS A 336 15.33 0.71 7.96
CA LYS A 336 14.47 1.76 8.48
C LYS A 336 14.51 3.00 7.57
N GLY A 337 13.39 3.65 7.40
CA GLY A 337 13.26 4.82 6.53
C GLY A 337 12.05 4.73 5.61
N LYS A 338 11.79 5.78 4.84
CA LYS A 338 10.63 5.84 3.95
C LYS A 338 10.79 4.91 2.75
N PRO A 339 9.96 3.85 2.60
CA PRO A 339 10.04 2.97 1.46
C PRO A 339 9.07 3.38 0.34
N TRP A 340 9.46 3.10 -0.90
CA TRP A 340 8.54 2.95 -2.02
C TRP A 340 8.34 1.47 -2.32
N ILE A 341 7.11 0.98 -2.23
CA ILE A 341 6.76 -0.43 -2.39
C ILE A 341 5.95 -0.61 -3.67
N SER A 342 6.49 -1.34 -4.62
CA SER A 342 5.85 -1.67 -5.89
C SER A 342 5.26 -3.07 -5.83
N LEU A 343 3.92 -3.20 -5.95
CA LEU A 343 3.24 -4.49 -6.12
C LEU A 343 3.20 -4.80 -7.61
N VAL A 344 4.19 -5.51 -8.09
CA VAL A 344 4.42 -5.75 -9.52
C VAL A 344 3.77 -7.07 -9.94
N PRO A 345 2.98 -7.10 -11.02
CA PRO A 345 2.48 -8.36 -11.57
C PRO A 345 3.63 -9.33 -11.88
N ASN A 346 3.56 -10.56 -11.35
CA ASN A 346 4.62 -11.56 -11.53
C ASN A 346 4.71 -12.13 -12.96
N THR A 347 3.82 -11.67 -13.85
CA THR A 347 3.90 -11.93 -15.30
C THR A 347 5.04 -11.18 -15.98
N PHE A 348 5.65 -10.21 -15.28
CA PHE A 348 6.81 -9.46 -15.76
C PHE A 348 8.00 -9.66 -14.82
N SER A 349 9.17 -9.89 -15.38
CA SER A 349 10.40 -9.96 -14.60
C SER A 349 11.03 -8.57 -14.48
N PRO A 350 11.56 -8.21 -13.29
CA PRO A 350 12.39 -7.02 -13.16
C PRO A 350 13.64 -7.12 -14.02
N SER A 351 14.10 -6.00 -14.57
CA SER A 351 15.39 -5.93 -15.27
C SER A 351 16.31 -4.93 -14.58
N PHE A 352 17.60 -5.21 -14.67
CA PHE A 352 18.67 -4.42 -14.07
C PHE A 352 19.60 -3.98 -15.21
N ASN A 353 19.89 -2.70 -15.31
CA ASN A 353 20.93 -2.20 -16.21
C ASN A 353 22.19 -2.01 -15.36
N ASN A 354 23.28 -2.64 -15.75
CA ASN A 354 24.60 -2.50 -15.12
C ASN A 354 25.22 -1.15 -15.44
#